data_a8ca829667013a0b703856843ccdcbd2
#
_entry.id   a8ca829667013a0b703856843ccdcbd2
#
_cell.length_a   1.000
_cell.length_b   1.000
_cell.length_c   1.000
_cell.angle_alpha   90.00
_cell.angle_beta   90.00
_cell.angle_gamma   90.00
#
_symmetry.space_group_name_H-M   'P 1'
#
loop_
_entity.id
_entity.type
_entity.pdbx_description
1 polymer ?
#
loop_
_entity_poly.entity_id
_entity_poly.type
_entity_poly.pdbx_seq_one_letter_code
_entity_poly.pdbx_strand_id
1 'polypeptide(L)'
;MRPFTFLTDARAIVGGAELAEQARRAEGLGYHAMVVPDHLLGQLSPVVAMTAIAAATTTLRVGAFVLNNDLRHPAVLAQDLAAIDVLSGGRLDVAIGAGWNKPEYDAIGLPFDPTPVRQARLAEAVTVIKQCLTGQPFSFTGEHYRITGYTGEAAVQRPCPPVMIGGGGRRTLALAGREADIVGLAPRITAAGLDARSLTLAATREKLDWVARAAGDRYPELVFNVYPSGWPPVLTDDLDGEVATVIAALEQATGTRLTAREVLDSPHLFLGSAGRLADKFEQLRAELGITSFMLGTPGELDPVLARLAGT
;
A
#
# COMPACT_ATOMS: atom_id res chain seq x y z
N MET A 1 13.04 2.39 -18.57
CA MET A 1 12.05 1.59 -17.78
C MET A 1 12.35 1.87 -16.31
N ARG A 2 11.35 1.98 -15.43
CA ARG A 2 11.61 2.21 -13.99
C ARG A 2 12.18 0.95 -13.35
N PRO A 3 13.10 1.07 -12.39
CA PRO A 3 13.60 -0.08 -11.64
C PRO A 3 12.50 -0.69 -10.76
N PHE A 4 12.67 -1.94 -10.41
CA PHE A 4 11.81 -2.59 -9.43
C PHE A 4 12.02 -2.01 -8.03
N THR A 5 10.92 -1.86 -7.29
CA THR A 5 10.92 -1.54 -5.87
C THR A 5 10.17 -2.62 -5.10
N PHE A 6 10.78 -3.16 -4.07
CA PHE A 6 10.21 -4.21 -3.24
C PHE A 6 9.99 -3.70 -1.83
N LEU A 7 8.78 -3.92 -1.33
CA LEU A 7 8.39 -3.56 0.02
C LEU A 7 8.20 -4.82 0.86
N THR A 8 8.51 -4.72 2.13
CA THR A 8 8.21 -5.74 3.14
C THR A 8 7.37 -5.15 4.25
N ASP A 9 6.70 -5.97 5.04
CA ASP A 9 5.84 -5.50 6.12
C ASP A 9 6.28 -5.95 7.53
N ALA A 10 5.93 -5.12 8.52
CA ALA A 10 6.07 -5.41 9.94
C ALA A 10 4.66 -5.68 10.53
N ARG A 11 4.17 -6.91 10.39
CA ARG A 11 2.82 -7.29 10.86
C ARG A 11 2.76 -7.74 12.29
N ALA A 12 3.82 -8.37 12.80
CA ALA A 12 3.82 -8.96 14.12
C ALA A 12 4.02 -7.89 15.21
N ILE A 13 3.37 -8.10 16.36
CA ILE A 13 3.74 -7.37 17.58
C ILE A 13 5.00 -8.02 18.12
N VAL A 14 6.10 -7.30 18.02
CA VAL A 14 7.42 -7.73 18.49
C VAL A 14 8.05 -6.66 19.37
N GLY A 15 9.06 -7.04 20.15
CA GLY A 15 9.83 -6.08 20.95
C GLY A 15 10.66 -5.14 20.05
N GLY A 16 11.01 -3.97 20.59
CA GLY A 16 11.76 -2.96 19.82
C GLY A 16 13.10 -3.46 19.27
N ALA A 17 13.82 -4.32 20.00
CA ALA A 17 15.07 -4.91 19.53
C ALA A 17 14.85 -5.83 18.32
N GLU A 18 13.81 -6.65 18.35
CA GLU A 18 13.45 -7.55 17.26
C GLU A 18 12.97 -6.78 16.01
N LEU A 19 12.13 -5.75 16.19
CA LEU A 19 11.70 -4.87 15.10
C LEU A 19 12.90 -4.20 14.42
N ALA A 20 13.85 -3.70 15.22
CA ALA A 20 15.08 -3.10 14.72
C ALA A 20 15.96 -4.10 13.96
N GLU A 21 16.03 -5.35 14.40
CA GLU A 21 16.76 -6.42 13.70
C GLU A 21 16.09 -6.77 12.36
N GLN A 22 14.76 -6.94 12.36
CA GLN A 22 13.99 -7.17 11.14
C GLN A 22 14.17 -6.02 10.12
N ALA A 23 14.17 -4.77 10.59
CA ALA A 23 14.37 -3.60 9.74
C ALA A 23 15.78 -3.59 9.12
N ARG A 24 16.83 -3.82 9.92
CA ARG A 24 18.22 -3.92 9.41
C ARG A 24 18.40 -5.09 8.45
N ARG A 25 17.76 -6.22 8.71
CA ARG A 25 17.76 -7.34 7.77
C ARG A 25 17.11 -6.97 6.44
N ALA A 26 15.93 -6.32 6.46
CA ALA A 26 15.26 -5.84 5.24
C ALA A 26 16.14 -4.85 4.46
N GLU A 27 16.80 -3.93 5.15
CA GLU A 27 17.77 -3.00 4.55
C GLU A 27 18.94 -3.75 3.89
N GLY A 28 19.54 -4.71 4.59
CA GLY A 28 20.67 -5.52 4.08
C GLY A 28 20.30 -6.42 2.90
N LEU A 29 19.04 -6.83 2.79
CA LEU A 29 18.53 -7.60 1.65
C LEU A 29 18.19 -6.73 0.43
N GLY A 30 18.17 -5.39 0.57
CA GLY A 30 17.88 -4.47 -0.52
C GLY A 30 16.40 -4.18 -0.73
N TYR A 31 15.55 -4.40 0.27
CA TYR A 31 14.19 -3.89 0.22
C TYR A 31 14.19 -2.36 0.13
N HIS A 32 13.27 -1.83 -0.68
CA HIS A 32 13.10 -0.39 -0.84
C HIS A 32 12.48 0.26 0.39
N ALA A 33 11.47 -0.38 0.97
CA ALA A 33 10.79 0.12 2.14
C ALA A 33 10.30 -1.01 3.05
N MET A 34 10.22 -0.73 4.36
CA MET A 34 9.49 -1.53 5.33
C MET A 34 8.24 -0.77 5.75
N VAL A 35 7.08 -1.40 5.59
CA VAL A 35 5.79 -0.76 5.83
C VAL A 35 5.04 -1.40 7.00
N VAL A 36 4.17 -0.61 7.64
CA VAL A 36 3.40 -1.04 8.81
C VAL A 36 1.92 -0.92 8.48
N PRO A 37 1.12 -1.99 8.64
CA PRO A 37 -0.33 -1.88 8.53
C PRO A 37 -0.92 -0.97 9.61
N ASP A 38 -2.05 -0.31 9.32
CA ASP A 38 -2.77 0.53 10.28
C ASP A 38 -4.07 -0.16 10.70
N HIS A 39 -3.92 -1.12 11.60
CA HIS A 39 -5.00 -1.84 12.24
C HIS A 39 -4.93 -1.70 13.75
N LEU A 40 -6.09 -1.67 14.41
CA LEU A 40 -6.16 -1.48 15.88
C LEU A 40 -6.01 -2.79 16.66
N LEU A 41 -6.21 -3.92 16.00
CA LEU A 41 -6.22 -5.22 16.63
C LEU A 41 -4.99 -6.03 16.24
N GLY A 42 -4.17 -6.37 17.23
CA GLY A 42 -3.04 -7.28 17.05
C GLY A 42 -1.86 -6.72 16.27
N GLN A 43 -1.70 -5.38 16.23
CA GLN A 43 -0.59 -4.73 15.50
C GLN A 43 -0.03 -3.54 16.29
N LEU A 44 1.21 -3.14 15.96
CA LEU A 44 1.81 -1.93 16.49
C LEU A 44 1.18 -0.68 15.88
N SER A 45 1.14 0.42 16.63
CA SER A 45 0.80 1.73 16.05
C SER A 45 1.76 2.07 14.91
N PRO A 46 1.26 2.37 13.68
CA PRO A 46 2.15 2.59 12.54
C PRO A 46 3.09 3.77 12.75
N VAL A 47 2.63 4.87 13.35
CA VAL A 47 3.46 6.06 13.63
C VAL A 47 4.65 5.70 14.52
N VAL A 48 4.40 4.94 15.60
CA VAL A 48 5.44 4.51 16.55
C VAL A 48 6.40 3.52 15.89
N ALA A 49 5.86 2.52 15.17
CA ALA A 49 6.67 1.50 14.53
C ALA A 49 7.53 2.08 13.38
N MET A 50 6.97 2.93 12.53
CA MET A 50 7.72 3.63 11.47
C MET A 50 8.88 4.43 12.05
N THR A 51 8.67 5.13 13.16
CA THR A 51 9.74 5.89 13.83
C THR A 51 10.86 4.97 14.32
N ALA A 52 10.50 3.83 14.94
CA ALA A 52 11.48 2.85 15.41
C ALA A 52 12.28 2.20 14.26
N ILE A 53 11.62 1.85 13.15
CA ILE A 53 12.25 1.32 11.94
C ILE A 53 13.22 2.36 11.36
N ALA A 54 12.78 3.62 11.21
CA ALA A 54 13.60 4.70 10.70
C ALA A 54 14.87 4.94 11.53
N ALA A 55 14.73 4.89 12.87
CA ALA A 55 15.86 5.05 13.79
C ALA A 55 16.85 3.87 13.76
N ALA A 56 16.40 2.69 13.35
CA ALA A 56 17.23 1.48 13.29
C ALA A 56 17.97 1.28 11.97
N THR A 57 17.65 2.07 10.93
CA THR A 57 18.12 1.92 9.54
C THR A 57 18.69 3.23 9.00
N THR A 58 19.40 3.16 7.87
CA THR A 58 20.07 4.32 7.25
C THR A 58 19.57 4.66 5.85
N THR A 59 19.15 3.68 5.09
CA THR A 59 18.70 3.81 3.68
C THR A 59 17.29 3.31 3.44
N LEU A 60 16.83 2.35 4.26
CA LEU A 60 15.49 1.76 4.15
C LEU A 60 14.42 2.83 4.33
N ARG A 61 13.51 2.95 3.36
CA ARG A 61 12.36 3.84 3.49
C ARG A 61 11.32 3.24 4.45
N VAL A 62 10.49 4.10 5.00
CA VAL A 62 9.43 3.70 5.94
C VAL A 62 8.10 4.26 5.48
N GLY A 63 7.03 3.52 5.73
CA GLY A 63 5.67 3.94 5.41
C GLY A 63 4.63 3.09 6.12
N ALA A 64 3.38 3.46 5.98
CA ALA A 64 2.28 2.56 6.33
C ALA A 64 1.76 1.83 5.08
N PHE A 65 0.96 0.77 5.29
CA PHE A 65 0.34 0.07 4.14
C PHE A 65 -1.08 -0.40 4.47
N VAL A 66 -2.03 0.53 4.44
CA VAL A 66 -1.96 1.99 4.32
C VAL A 66 -2.59 2.61 5.56
N LEU A 67 -2.27 3.86 5.90
CA LEU A 67 -2.94 4.58 6.99
C LEU A 67 -4.45 4.64 6.73
N ASN A 68 -5.24 4.36 7.76
CA ASN A 68 -6.68 4.54 7.72
C ASN A 68 -7.02 6.00 8.04
N ASN A 69 -7.51 6.72 7.03
CA ASN A 69 -7.84 8.14 7.14
C ASN A 69 -8.81 8.47 8.28
N ASP A 70 -9.72 7.55 8.62
CA ASP A 70 -10.76 7.82 9.60
C ASP A 70 -10.27 7.75 11.05
N LEU A 71 -9.07 7.21 11.29
CA LEU A 71 -8.55 7.05 12.65
C LEU A 71 -7.86 8.31 13.21
N ARG A 72 -7.52 9.31 12.36
CA ARG A 72 -6.77 10.51 12.77
C ARG A 72 -7.22 11.75 12.01
N HIS A 73 -7.23 12.88 12.68
CA HIS A 73 -7.41 14.17 11.98
C HIS A 73 -6.21 14.43 11.04
N PRO A 74 -6.41 14.82 9.77
CA PRO A 74 -5.34 14.90 8.78
C PRO A 74 -4.22 15.90 9.14
N ALA A 75 -4.52 16.99 9.83
CA ALA A 75 -3.49 17.92 10.28
C ALA A 75 -2.62 17.36 11.41
N VAL A 76 -3.20 16.56 12.33
CA VAL A 76 -2.46 15.87 13.38
C VAL A 76 -1.59 14.76 12.76
N LEU A 77 -2.17 13.99 11.85
CA LEU A 77 -1.41 12.97 11.12
C LEU A 77 -0.25 13.59 10.32
N ALA A 78 -0.47 14.73 9.68
CA ALA A 78 0.59 15.43 8.94
C ALA A 78 1.75 15.88 9.84
N GLN A 79 1.49 16.26 11.09
CA GLN A 79 2.53 16.58 12.08
C GLN A 79 3.38 15.34 12.39
N ASP A 80 2.74 14.18 12.64
CA ASP A 80 3.44 12.92 12.88
C ASP A 80 4.30 12.53 11.65
N LEU A 81 3.74 12.64 10.44
CA LEU A 81 4.42 12.32 9.20
C LEU A 81 5.62 13.24 8.93
N ALA A 82 5.47 14.55 9.17
CA ALA A 82 6.59 15.49 9.06
C ALA A 82 7.73 15.15 10.03
N ALA A 83 7.37 14.79 11.28
CA ALA A 83 8.36 14.37 12.28
C ALA A 83 9.10 13.09 11.84
N ILE A 84 8.39 12.09 11.30
CA ILE A 84 9.01 10.86 10.78
C ILE A 84 9.93 11.20 9.59
N ASP A 85 9.50 12.07 8.69
CA ASP A 85 10.31 12.46 7.52
C ASP A 85 11.61 13.15 7.96
N VAL A 86 11.55 14.07 8.92
CA VAL A 86 12.73 14.73 9.52
C VAL A 86 13.63 13.70 10.21
N LEU A 87 13.08 12.86 11.10
CA LEU A 87 13.85 11.89 11.87
C LEU A 87 14.47 10.79 10.99
N SER A 88 13.85 10.44 9.89
CA SER A 88 14.38 9.49 8.92
C SER A 88 15.37 10.10 7.93
N GLY A 89 15.53 11.43 7.90
CA GLY A 89 16.33 12.13 6.88
C GLY A 89 15.73 12.04 5.47
N GLY A 90 14.39 12.13 5.36
CA GLY A 90 13.69 12.14 4.06
C GLY A 90 13.40 10.75 3.49
N ARG A 91 13.20 9.73 4.35
CA ARG A 91 12.92 8.34 3.94
C ARG A 91 11.46 7.92 4.16
N LEU A 92 10.54 8.86 4.40
CA LEU A 92 9.12 8.58 4.54
C LEU A 92 8.44 8.41 3.17
N ASP A 93 7.55 7.42 3.05
CA ASP A 93 6.49 7.32 2.05
C ASP A 93 5.13 7.44 2.75
N VAL A 94 4.33 8.42 2.33
CA VAL A 94 2.96 8.59 2.87
C VAL A 94 2.01 7.69 2.13
N ALA A 95 1.43 6.70 2.79
CA ALA A 95 0.43 5.84 2.18
C ALA A 95 -0.88 5.88 2.95
N ILE A 96 -1.99 6.17 2.26
CA ILE A 96 -3.28 6.42 2.91
C ILE A 96 -4.44 5.81 2.11
N GLY A 97 -5.49 5.40 2.83
CA GLY A 97 -6.71 4.82 2.28
C GLY A 97 -7.95 5.21 3.07
N ALA A 98 -9.13 4.91 2.52
CA ALA A 98 -10.42 5.29 3.09
C ALA A 98 -10.91 4.43 4.28
N GLY A 99 -10.10 3.46 4.72
CA GLY A 99 -10.53 2.46 5.70
C GLY A 99 -11.49 1.42 5.11
N TRP A 100 -11.48 0.20 5.66
CA TRP A 100 -12.32 -0.90 5.14
C TRP A 100 -12.80 -1.88 6.22
N ASN A 101 -12.07 -2.01 7.34
CA ASN A 101 -12.30 -3.04 8.33
C ASN A 101 -13.36 -2.61 9.35
N LYS A 102 -14.65 -2.75 8.99
CA LYS A 102 -15.77 -2.37 9.85
C LYS A 102 -15.69 -2.89 11.29
N PRO A 103 -15.29 -4.16 11.56
CA PRO A 103 -15.15 -4.65 12.93
C PRO A 103 -14.26 -3.79 13.84
N GLU A 104 -13.22 -3.15 13.32
CA GLU A 104 -12.35 -2.25 14.11
C GLU A 104 -13.08 -0.96 14.49
N TYR A 105 -13.86 -0.41 13.56
CA TYR A 105 -14.69 0.78 13.83
C TYR A 105 -15.72 0.49 14.92
N ASP A 106 -16.41 -0.64 14.80
CA ASP A 106 -17.42 -1.07 15.78
C ASP A 106 -16.79 -1.27 17.16
N ALA A 107 -15.60 -1.87 17.23
CA ALA A 107 -14.91 -2.17 18.48
C ALA A 107 -14.53 -0.92 19.29
N ILE A 108 -14.27 0.20 18.63
CA ILE A 108 -13.90 1.47 19.28
C ILE A 108 -15.03 2.50 19.29
N GLY A 109 -16.21 2.14 18.76
CA GLY A 109 -17.36 3.05 18.68
C GLY A 109 -17.20 4.17 17.65
N LEU A 110 -16.32 4.00 16.66
CA LEU A 110 -16.18 4.94 15.56
C LEU A 110 -17.23 4.67 14.48
N PRO A 111 -17.95 5.69 13.98
CA PRO A 111 -18.93 5.50 12.90
C PRO A 111 -18.27 4.95 11.62
N PHE A 112 -18.81 3.85 11.07
CA PHE A 112 -18.42 3.34 9.77
C PHE A 112 -19.36 3.91 8.69
N ASP A 113 -19.05 5.11 8.25
CA ASP A 113 -19.83 5.81 7.23
C ASP A 113 -19.88 5.05 5.90
N PRO A 114 -20.89 5.31 5.05
CA PRO A 114 -20.97 4.76 3.70
C PRO A 114 -19.68 5.03 2.91
N THR A 115 -19.26 4.08 2.07
CA THR A 115 -18.03 4.17 1.28
C THR A 115 -17.87 5.50 0.52
N PRO A 116 -18.91 6.09 -0.12
CA PRO A 116 -18.76 7.38 -0.79
C PRO A 116 -18.36 8.53 0.15
N VAL A 117 -18.88 8.53 1.39
CA VAL A 117 -18.54 9.54 2.41
C VAL A 117 -17.08 9.39 2.84
N ARG A 118 -16.64 8.17 3.17
CA ARG A 118 -15.25 7.89 3.54
C ARG A 118 -14.26 8.23 2.42
N GLN A 119 -14.64 8.01 1.16
CA GLN A 119 -13.85 8.40 -0.01
C GLN A 119 -13.78 9.91 -0.22
N ALA A 120 -14.87 10.65 0.04
CA ALA A 120 -14.88 12.11 -0.01
C ALA A 120 -13.99 12.69 1.10
N ARG A 121 -14.09 12.14 2.32
CA ARG A 121 -13.23 12.49 3.46
C ARG A 121 -11.75 12.25 3.16
N LEU A 122 -11.41 11.11 2.55
CA LEU A 122 -10.04 10.82 2.11
C LEU A 122 -9.53 11.86 1.11
N ALA A 123 -10.34 12.27 0.14
CA ALA A 123 -9.92 13.26 -0.86
C ALA A 123 -9.56 14.60 -0.22
N GLU A 124 -10.36 15.08 0.72
CA GLU A 124 -10.07 16.30 1.48
C GLU A 124 -8.82 16.13 2.36
N ALA A 125 -8.68 14.97 3.03
CA ALA A 125 -7.54 14.69 3.89
C ALA A 125 -6.23 14.69 3.12
N VAL A 126 -6.16 14.11 1.93
CA VAL A 126 -4.97 14.13 1.07
C VAL A 126 -4.55 15.57 0.77
N THR A 127 -5.51 16.44 0.45
CA THR A 127 -5.24 17.86 0.23
C THR A 127 -4.68 18.54 1.49
N VAL A 128 -5.32 18.32 2.65
CA VAL A 128 -4.88 18.90 3.92
C VAL A 128 -3.48 18.41 4.30
N ILE A 129 -3.21 17.09 4.20
CA ILE A 129 -1.90 16.53 4.52
C ILE A 129 -0.81 17.12 3.64
N LYS A 130 -1.02 17.17 2.32
CA LYS A 130 -0.06 17.76 1.39
C LYS A 130 0.23 19.23 1.73
N GLN A 131 -0.80 20.03 2.01
CA GLN A 131 -0.62 21.43 2.38
C GLN A 131 0.13 21.58 3.71
N CYS A 132 -0.19 20.80 4.73
CA CYS A 132 0.56 20.81 5.99
C CYS A 132 2.05 20.53 5.78
N LEU A 133 2.39 19.52 4.96
CA LEU A 133 3.78 19.10 4.74
C LEU A 133 4.61 20.08 3.92
N THR A 134 3.99 21.10 3.31
CA THR A 134 4.74 22.20 2.66
C THR A 134 5.40 23.16 3.67
N GLY A 135 4.87 23.25 4.88
CA GLY A 135 5.27 24.23 5.89
C GLY A 135 4.85 25.66 5.56
N GLN A 136 3.90 25.85 4.63
CA GLN A 136 3.36 27.17 4.28
C GLN A 136 2.01 27.41 4.96
N PRO A 137 1.66 28.65 5.32
CA PRO A 137 0.34 28.98 5.83
C PRO A 137 -0.75 28.66 4.80
N PHE A 138 -1.83 28.00 5.23
CA PHE A 138 -2.98 27.73 4.37
C PHE A 138 -4.29 27.74 5.14
N SER A 139 -5.39 27.85 4.39
CA SER A 139 -6.74 27.63 4.87
C SER A 139 -7.44 26.67 3.91
N PHE A 140 -8.28 25.80 4.46
CA PHE A 140 -9.07 24.84 3.69
C PHE A 140 -10.49 24.77 4.25
N THR A 141 -11.49 24.77 3.39
CA THR A 141 -12.89 24.58 3.78
C THR A 141 -13.52 23.53 2.88
N GLY A 142 -13.75 22.35 3.44
CA GLY A 142 -14.44 21.24 2.80
C GLY A 142 -15.73 20.86 3.52
N GLU A 143 -16.28 19.74 3.13
CA GLU A 143 -17.46 19.13 3.78
C GLU A 143 -17.07 18.46 5.10
N HIS A 144 -15.86 17.86 5.16
CA HIS A 144 -15.38 17.04 6.26
C HIS A 144 -14.34 17.73 7.14
N TYR A 145 -13.53 18.63 6.56
CA TYR A 145 -12.45 19.31 7.29
C TYR A 145 -12.49 20.82 7.08
N ARG A 146 -12.11 21.54 8.13
CA ARG A 146 -11.94 22.99 8.09
C ARG A 146 -10.62 23.36 8.76
N ILE A 147 -9.74 24.04 8.02
CA ILE A 147 -8.45 24.53 8.49
C ILE A 147 -8.46 26.06 8.33
N THR A 148 -7.99 26.79 9.31
CA THR A 148 -8.00 28.27 9.29
C THR A 148 -6.63 28.80 9.66
N GLY A 149 -5.90 29.39 8.70
CA GLY A 149 -4.63 30.07 8.92
C GLY A 149 -3.57 29.17 9.57
N TYR A 150 -3.57 27.86 9.30
CA TYR A 150 -2.66 26.91 9.92
C TYR A 150 -1.37 26.80 9.11
N THR A 151 -0.24 26.73 9.82
CA THR A 151 1.07 26.41 9.24
C THR A 151 1.51 25.08 9.82
N GLY A 152 1.61 24.05 8.97
CA GLY A 152 2.12 22.74 9.36
C GLY A 152 3.64 22.72 9.42
N GLU A 153 4.20 21.60 9.86
CA GLU A 153 5.64 21.37 9.82
C GLU A 153 6.08 20.94 8.42
N ALA A 154 7.13 21.57 7.92
CA ALA A 154 7.66 21.24 6.60
C ALA A 154 8.39 19.89 6.61
N ALA A 155 8.04 19.01 5.68
CA ALA A 155 8.81 17.80 5.43
C ALA A 155 10.23 18.12 4.89
N VAL A 156 11.16 17.18 5.01
CA VAL A 156 12.49 17.26 4.37
C VAL A 156 12.35 17.09 2.85
N GLN A 157 11.55 16.12 2.43
CA GLN A 157 11.28 15.86 1.02
C GLN A 157 10.39 16.95 0.42
N ARG A 158 10.70 17.39 -0.82
CA ARG A 158 10.01 18.52 -1.48
C ARG A 158 9.33 18.08 -2.78
N PRO A 159 8.11 18.54 -3.09
CA PRO A 159 7.26 19.46 -2.27
C PRO A 159 6.68 18.81 -1.02
N CYS A 160 6.60 17.48 -0.99
CA CYS A 160 6.22 16.63 0.15
C CYS A 160 6.78 15.22 -0.09
N PRO A 161 6.79 14.32 0.92
CA PRO A 161 7.07 12.90 0.71
C PRO A 161 6.15 12.30 -0.35
N PRO A 162 6.60 11.28 -1.10
CA PRO A 162 5.74 10.57 -2.06
C PRO A 162 4.44 10.09 -1.41
N VAL A 163 3.32 10.34 -2.08
CA VAL A 163 1.99 9.97 -1.59
C VAL A 163 1.48 8.76 -2.34
N MET A 164 1.21 7.67 -1.62
CA MET A 164 0.52 6.49 -2.11
C MET A 164 -0.95 6.55 -1.70
N ILE A 165 -1.85 6.32 -2.65
CA ILE A 165 -3.27 6.09 -2.37
C ILE A 165 -3.63 4.68 -2.79
N GLY A 166 -4.06 3.87 -1.82
CA GLY A 166 -4.45 2.47 -2.03
C GLY A 166 -5.95 2.28 -2.17
N GLY A 167 -6.36 1.45 -3.12
CA GLY A 167 -7.76 1.10 -3.28
C GLY A 167 -8.07 0.14 -4.42
N GLY A 168 -9.27 -0.47 -4.37
CA GLY A 168 -9.74 -1.41 -5.39
C GLY A 168 -10.92 -0.91 -6.23
N GLY A 169 -11.51 0.23 -5.87
CA GLY A 169 -12.69 0.79 -6.52
C GLY A 169 -12.40 2.02 -7.38
N ARG A 170 -13.24 2.26 -8.38
CA ARG A 170 -13.07 3.32 -9.39
C ARG A 170 -12.86 4.72 -8.77
N ARG A 171 -13.65 5.10 -7.74
CA ARG A 171 -13.53 6.46 -7.15
C ARG A 171 -12.18 6.68 -6.46
N THR A 172 -11.73 5.70 -5.67
CA THR A 172 -10.43 5.79 -4.98
C THR A 172 -9.28 5.78 -5.98
N LEU A 173 -9.34 4.92 -7.01
CA LEU A 173 -8.32 4.87 -8.04
C LEU A 173 -8.30 6.12 -8.93
N ALA A 174 -9.46 6.74 -9.19
CA ALA A 174 -9.51 8.03 -9.87
C ALA A 174 -8.90 9.15 -9.00
N LEU A 175 -9.11 9.13 -7.67
CA LEU A 175 -8.43 10.04 -6.75
C LEU A 175 -6.91 9.80 -6.79
N ALA A 176 -6.47 8.53 -6.73
CA ALA A 176 -5.06 8.19 -6.82
C ALA A 176 -4.43 8.70 -8.13
N GLY A 177 -5.10 8.55 -9.27
CA GLY A 177 -4.63 9.08 -10.55
C GLY A 177 -4.38 10.59 -10.53
N ARG A 178 -5.24 11.35 -9.86
CA ARG A 178 -5.10 12.82 -9.76
C ARG A 178 -4.09 13.27 -8.74
N GLU A 179 -4.02 12.58 -7.60
CA GLU A 179 -3.35 13.10 -6.41
C GLU A 179 -2.13 12.32 -5.95
N ALA A 180 -2.00 11.05 -6.32
CA ALA A 180 -0.91 10.22 -5.82
C ALA A 180 0.34 10.28 -6.71
N ASP A 181 1.47 9.87 -6.14
CA ASP A 181 2.72 9.55 -6.82
C ASP A 181 2.80 8.03 -7.02
N ILE A 182 2.23 7.27 -6.08
CA ILE A 182 2.17 5.81 -6.09
C ILE A 182 0.72 5.37 -6.01
N VAL A 183 0.28 4.54 -6.92
CA VAL A 183 -1.08 3.96 -6.95
C VAL A 183 -1.03 2.54 -6.42
N GLY A 184 -1.60 2.30 -5.24
CA GLY A 184 -1.77 0.97 -4.67
C GLY A 184 -3.00 0.27 -5.27
N LEU A 185 -2.76 -0.65 -6.18
CA LEU A 185 -3.82 -1.45 -6.81
C LEU A 185 -4.25 -2.56 -5.86
N ALA A 186 -5.41 -2.40 -5.24
CA ALA A 186 -5.99 -3.38 -4.32
C ALA A 186 -7.08 -4.22 -4.99
N PRO A 187 -7.35 -5.44 -4.50
CA PRO A 187 -8.61 -6.10 -4.80
C PRO A 187 -9.78 -5.31 -4.23
N ARG A 188 -10.97 -5.56 -4.77
CA ARG A 188 -12.20 -4.92 -4.28
C ARG A 188 -12.73 -5.69 -3.09
N ILE A 189 -12.99 -4.98 -2.00
CA ILE A 189 -13.72 -5.49 -0.85
C ILE A 189 -15.14 -4.94 -0.93
N THR A 190 -16.11 -5.84 -0.87
CA THR A 190 -17.55 -5.54 -0.88
C THR A 190 -18.16 -5.83 0.49
N ALA A 191 -19.45 -5.56 0.66
CA ALA A 191 -20.16 -5.97 1.87
C ALA A 191 -20.16 -7.50 2.08
N ALA A 192 -20.03 -8.28 1.00
CA ALA A 192 -19.90 -9.74 1.04
C ALA A 192 -18.46 -10.24 1.25
N GLY A 193 -17.48 -9.35 1.41
CA GLY A 193 -16.06 -9.67 1.53
C GLY A 193 -15.28 -9.44 0.25
N LEU A 194 -14.21 -10.21 0.06
CA LEU A 194 -13.33 -10.14 -1.11
C LEU A 194 -14.09 -10.51 -2.39
N ASP A 195 -14.00 -9.63 -3.39
CA ASP A 195 -14.42 -9.93 -4.76
C ASP A 195 -13.26 -10.64 -5.49
N ALA A 196 -13.30 -11.96 -5.58
CA ALA A 196 -12.22 -12.74 -6.19
C ALA A 196 -11.99 -12.40 -7.68
N ARG A 197 -13.02 -11.97 -8.42
CA ARG A 197 -12.86 -11.51 -9.81
C ARG A 197 -11.95 -10.29 -9.90
N SER A 198 -11.89 -9.47 -8.85
CA SER A 198 -11.04 -8.29 -8.82
C SER A 198 -9.54 -8.58 -8.66
N LEU A 199 -9.16 -9.85 -8.41
CA LEU A 199 -7.77 -10.33 -8.36
C LEU A 199 -7.18 -10.56 -9.77
N THR A 200 -8.02 -10.70 -10.80
CA THR A 200 -7.58 -11.09 -12.14
C THR A 200 -6.77 -10.02 -12.87
N LEU A 201 -5.94 -10.46 -13.83
CA LEU A 201 -5.22 -9.56 -14.73
C LEU A 201 -6.16 -8.63 -15.49
N ALA A 202 -7.31 -9.14 -15.95
CA ALA A 202 -8.33 -8.35 -16.64
C ALA A 202 -8.89 -7.23 -15.77
N ALA A 203 -9.21 -7.53 -14.51
CA ALA A 203 -9.67 -6.52 -13.55
C ALA A 203 -8.58 -5.48 -13.23
N THR A 204 -7.31 -5.91 -13.21
CA THR A 204 -6.19 -4.97 -12.99
C THR A 204 -6.01 -4.03 -14.18
N ARG A 205 -6.16 -4.49 -15.42
CA ARG A 205 -6.18 -3.64 -16.62
C ARG A 205 -7.31 -2.61 -16.55
N GLU A 206 -8.52 -3.03 -16.17
CA GLU A 206 -9.63 -2.10 -15.98
C GLU A 206 -9.34 -1.02 -14.92
N LYS A 207 -8.70 -1.40 -13.81
CA LYS A 207 -8.27 -0.46 -12.76
C LYS A 207 -7.26 0.55 -13.30
N LEU A 208 -6.28 0.10 -14.07
CA LEU A 208 -5.30 0.98 -14.72
C LEU A 208 -5.97 1.96 -15.70
N ASP A 209 -7.00 1.52 -16.44
CA ASP A 209 -7.79 2.40 -17.30
C ASP A 209 -8.53 3.51 -16.50
N TRP A 210 -9.04 3.18 -15.30
CA TRP A 210 -9.65 4.21 -14.45
C TRP A 210 -8.62 5.23 -13.97
N VAL A 211 -7.42 4.77 -13.60
CA VAL A 211 -6.32 5.64 -13.20
C VAL A 211 -5.87 6.52 -14.36
N ALA A 212 -5.65 5.94 -15.54
CA ALA A 212 -5.19 6.67 -16.73
C ALA A 212 -6.13 7.81 -17.11
N ARG A 213 -7.43 7.54 -17.15
CA ARG A 213 -8.45 8.56 -17.45
C ARG A 213 -8.47 9.70 -16.43
N ALA A 214 -8.17 9.42 -15.16
CA ALA A 214 -8.17 10.42 -14.11
C ALA A 214 -6.84 11.19 -13.99
N ALA A 215 -5.73 10.55 -14.32
CA ALA A 215 -4.39 11.11 -14.26
C ALA A 215 -4.07 12.03 -15.45
N GLY A 216 -4.65 11.73 -16.65
CA GLY A 216 -4.31 12.47 -17.86
C GLY A 216 -2.81 12.42 -18.13
N ASP A 217 -2.20 13.58 -18.36
CA ASP A 217 -0.77 13.72 -18.69
C ASP A 217 0.17 13.25 -17.58
N ARG A 218 -0.32 13.14 -16.33
CA ARG A 218 0.48 12.62 -15.19
C ARG A 218 0.66 11.09 -15.22
N TYR A 219 -0.12 10.35 -16.01
CA TYR A 219 -0.10 8.89 -15.99
C TYR A 219 1.30 8.27 -16.11
N PRO A 220 2.20 8.76 -16.98
CA PRO A 220 3.57 8.24 -17.09
C PRO A 220 4.43 8.47 -15.84
N GLU A 221 4.05 9.41 -14.97
CA GLU A 221 4.77 9.73 -13.74
C GLU A 221 4.38 8.81 -12.58
N LEU A 222 3.25 8.11 -12.67
CA LEU A 222 2.74 7.27 -11.61
C LEU A 222 3.56 5.97 -11.46
N VAL A 223 3.76 5.57 -10.21
CA VAL A 223 4.27 4.24 -9.84
C VAL A 223 3.07 3.35 -9.49
N PHE A 224 3.04 2.15 -10.03
CA PHE A 224 2.00 1.17 -9.69
C PHE A 224 2.53 0.11 -8.76
N ASN A 225 1.84 -0.04 -7.62
CA ASN A 225 2.13 -1.04 -6.61
C ASN A 225 1.04 -2.11 -6.56
N VAL A 226 1.45 -3.36 -6.41
CA VAL A 226 0.58 -4.50 -6.10
C VAL A 226 1.11 -5.27 -4.88
N TYR A 227 0.23 -6.05 -4.26
CA TYR A 227 0.56 -6.86 -3.10
C TYR A 227 -0.20 -8.19 -3.12
N PRO A 228 0.29 -9.24 -2.44
CA PRO A 228 -0.40 -10.51 -2.36
C PRO A 228 -1.70 -10.33 -1.58
N SER A 229 -2.80 -10.78 -2.17
CA SER A 229 -4.14 -10.60 -1.60
C SER A 229 -4.99 -11.83 -1.84
N GLY A 230 -5.73 -12.22 -0.81
CA GLY A 230 -6.59 -13.41 -0.87
C GLY A 230 -5.83 -14.72 -0.66
N TRP A 231 -4.50 -14.73 -0.82
CA TRP A 231 -3.62 -15.86 -0.53
C TRP A 231 -2.21 -15.35 -0.20
N PRO A 232 -1.50 -15.96 0.75
CA PRO A 232 -0.10 -15.60 1.02
C PRO A 232 0.80 -15.96 -0.17
N PRO A 233 1.97 -15.34 -0.31
CA PRO A 233 2.98 -15.77 -1.28
C PRO A 233 3.47 -17.18 -0.97
N VAL A 234 3.65 -18.00 -2.00
CA VAL A 234 4.15 -19.38 -1.82
C VAL A 234 5.26 -19.70 -2.83
N LEU A 235 6.47 -19.96 -2.33
CA LEU A 235 7.52 -20.60 -3.13
C LEU A 235 7.29 -22.11 -3.14
N THR A 236 7.04 -22.68 -4.32
CA THR A 236 6.75 -24.10 -4.49
C THR A 236 7.28 -24.62 -5.82
N ASP A 237 7.65 -25.91 -5.83
CA ASP A 237 7.92 -26.68 -7.05
C ASP A 237 6.68 -27.44 -7.51
N ASP A 238 5.68 -27.67 -6.62
CA ASP A 238 4.35 -28.21 -6.96
C ASP A 238 3.37 -27.07 -7.26
N LEU A 239 3.54 -26.47 -8.42
CA LEU A 239 2.69 -25.35 -8.84
C LEU A 239 1.24 -25.74 -9.07
N ASP A 240 1.00 -26.92 -9.69
CA ASP A 240 -0.35 -27.35 -10.05
C ASP A 240 -1.17 -27.68 -8.80
N GLY A 241 -0.57 -28.33 -7.81
CA GLY A 241 -1.19 -28.60 -6.52
C GLY A 241 -1.52 -27.32 -5.75
N GLU A 242 -0.60 -26.36 -5.73
CA GLU A 242 -0.82 -25.08 -5.06
C GLU A 242 -1.92 -24.26 -5.76
N VAL A 243 -1.91 -24.20 -7.09
CA VAL A 243 -2.97 -23.52 -7.87
C VAL A 243 -4.35 -24.13 -7.60
N ALA A 244 -4.44 -25.47 -7.54
CA ALA A 244 -5.70 -26.13 -7.22
C ALA A 244 -6.18 -25.78 -5.79
N THR A 245 -5.27 -25.72 -4.83
CA THR A 245 -5.53 -25.32 -3.44
C THR A 245 -6.07 -23.89 -3.36
N VAL A 246 -5.41 -22.94 -4.04
CA VAL A 246 -5.83 -21.52 -4.10
C VAL A 246 -7.22 -21.40 -4.73
N ILE A 247 -7.49 -22.09 -5.83
CA ILE A 247 -8.81 -22.06 -6.49
C ILE A 247 -9.90 -22.54 -5.52
N ALA A 248 -9.68 -23.68 -4.85
CA ALA A 248 -10.65 -24.25 -3.92
C ALA A 248 -10.90 -23.31 -2.72
N ALA A 249 -9.84 -22.73 -2.15
CA ALA A 249 -9.96 -21.82 -1.02
C ALA A 249 -10.67 -20.51 -1.38
N LEU A 250 -10.35 -19.91 -2.51
CA LEU A 250 -11.03 -18.70 -3.00
C LEU A 250 -12.49 -18.98 -3.33
N GLU A 251 -12.81 -20.11 -3.95
CA GLU A 251 -14.18 -20.51 -4.23
C GLU A 251 -14.98 -20.71 -2.93
N GLN A 252 -14.39 -21.37 -1.94
CA GLN A 252 -15.02 -21.56 -0.63
C GLN A 252 -15.26 -20.23 0.09
N ALA A 253 -14.29 -19.32 0.06
CA ALA A 253 -14.37 -18.04 0.78
C ALA A 253 -15.29 -17.02 0.10
N THR A 254 -15.40 -17.04 -1.23
CA THR A 254 -16.05 -15.98 -2.02
C THR A 254 -17.22 -16.45 -2.89
N GLY A 255 -17.44 -17.75 -3.00
CA GLY A 255 -18.40 -18.33 -3.93
C GLY A 255 -18.01 -18.20 -5.41
N THR A 256 -16.79 -17.72 -5.70
CA THR A 256 -16.31 -17.46 -7.06
C THR A 256 -15.14 -18.38 -7.39
N ARG A 257 -15.32 -19.22 -8.42
CA ARG A 257 -14.25 -20.06 -8.96
C ARG A 257 -13.45 -19.29 -10.01
N LEU A 258 -12.14 -19.21 -9.82
CA LEU A 258 -11.19 -18.75 -10.83
C LEU A 258 -10.63 -19.95 -11.62
N THR A 259 -10.22 -19.72 -12.85
CA THR A 259 -9.47 -20.71 -13.64
C THR A 259 -8.00 -20.73 -13.21
N ALA A 260 -7.29 -21.82 -13.47
CA ALA A 260 -5.85 -21.91 -13.22
C ALA A 260 -5.07 -20.76 -13.88
N ARG A 261 -5.44 -20.40 -15.12
CA ARG A 261 -4.84 -19.28 -15.82
C ARG A 261 -5.08 -17.94 -15.11
N GLU A 262 -6.32 -17.66 -14.66
CA GLU A 262 -6.64 -16.43 -13.92
C GLU A 262 -5.84 -16.34 -12.62
N VAL A 263 -5.59 -17.46 -11.93
CA VAL A 263 -4.75 -17.52 -10.73
C VAL A 263 -3.29 -17.24 -11.08
N LEU A 264 -2.74 -17.91 -12.10
CA LEU A 264 -1.35 -17.77 -12.52
C LEU A 264 -1.03 -16.38 -13.06
N ASP A 265 -1.93 -15.78 -13.84
CA ASP A 265 -1.76 -14.46 -14.44
C ASP A 265 -2.12 -13.32 -13.46
N SER A 266 -2.69 -13.63 -12.27
CA SER A 266 -3.12 -12.62 -11.32
C SER A 266 -1.94 -11.78 -10.79
N PRO A 267 -2.02 -10.44 -10.82
CA PRO A 267 -1.03 -9.57 -10.19
C PRO A 267 -1.02 -9.62 -8.65
N HIS A 268 -1.98 -10.32 -8.04
CA HIS A 268 -2.17 -10.41 -6.59
C HIS A 268 -1.92 -11.78 -5.99
N LEU A 269 -1.56 -12.79 -6.79
CA LEU A 269 -1.30 -14.15 -6.34
C LEU A 269 0.13 -14.54 -6.74
N PHE A 270 1.01 -14.72 -5.74
CA PHE A 270 2.45 -14.97 -5.93
C PHE A 270 2.77 -16.43 -5.62
N LEU A 271 2.69 -17.29 -6.66
CA LEU A 271 2.84 -18.74 -6.54
C LEU A 271 3.88 -19.26 -7.52
N GLY A 272 4.72 -20.18 -7.08
CA GLY A 272 5.68 -20.91 -7.90
C GLY A 272 7.12 -20.78 -7.45
N SER A 273 8.07 -21.21 -8.29
CA SER A 273 9.50 -21.05 -8.00
C SER A 273 9.94 -19.58 -8.05
N ALA A 274 11.05 -19.25 -7.42
CA ALA A 274 11.61 -17.90 -7.45
C ALA A 274 11.89 -17.39 -8.89
N GLY A 275 12.31 -18.29 -9.80
CA GLY A 275 12.48 -17.96 -11.21
C GLY A 275 11.18 -17.55 -11.88
N ARG A 276 10.14 -18.36 -11.70
CA ARG A 276 8.82 -18.10 -12.25
C ARG A 276 8.20 -16.80 -11.73
N LEU A 277 8.38 -16.49 -10.46
CA LEU A 277 7.91 -15.22 -9.90
C LEU A 277 8.69 -14.02 -10.43
N ALA A 278 10.00 -14.16 -10.63
CA ALA A 278 10.80 -13.13 -11.28
C ALA A 278 10.31 -12.85 -12.71
N ASP A 279 10.13 -13.90 -13.53
CA ASP A 279 9.58 -13.78 -14.89
C ASP A 279 8.20 -13.12 -14.89
N LYS A 280 7.33 -13.50 -13.93
CA LYS A 280 6.01 -12.89 -13.77
C LYS A 280 6.08 -11.40 -13.45
N PHE A 281 6.98 -10.97 -12.56
CA PHE A 281 7.13 -9.56 -12.23
C PHE A 281 7.67 -8.76 -13.42
N GLU A 282 8.61 -9.33 -14.18
CA GLU A 282 9.09 -8.74 -15.44
C GLU A 282 7.95 -8.60 -16.46
N GLN A 283 7.09 -9.61 -16.60
CA GLN A 283 5.92 -9.55 -17.47
C GLN A 283 4.94 -8.46 -17.01
N LEU A 284 4.63 -8.37 -15.70
CA LEU A 284 3.75 -7.33 -15.15
C LEU A 284 4.31 -5.92 -15.37
N ARG A 285 5.63 -5.75 -15.28
CA ARG A 285 6.32 -4.49 -15.62
C ARG A 285 6.17 -4.18 -17.13
N ALA A 286 6.42 -5.13 -17.98
CA ALA A 286 6.38 -4.95 -19.43
C ALA A 286 4.96 -4.67 -19.94
N GLU A 287 3.95 -5.39 -19.43
CA GLU A 287 2.57 -5.29 -19.91
C GLU A 287 1.76 -4.18 -19.26
N LEU A 288 2.00 -3.93 -17.97
CA LEU A 288 1.15 -3.05 -17.13
C LEU A 288 1.90 -1.88 -16.50
N GLY A 289 3.22 -1.81 -16.64
CA GLY A 289 4.02 -0.78 -15.99
C GLY A 289 4.11 -0.94 -14.46
N ILE A 290 3.76 -2.10 -13.92
CA ILE A 290 3.83 -2.37 -12.47
C ILE A 290 5.28 -2.63 -12.11
N THR A 291 5.84 -1.79 -11.24
CA THR A 291 7.25 -1.86 -10.84
C THR A 291 7.44 -1.94 -9.32
N SER A 292 6.37 -1.77 -8.55
CA SER A 292 6.41 -1.82 -7.09
C SER A 292 5.63 -3.03 -6.58
N PHE A 293 6.27 -3.86 -5.73
CA PHE A 293 5.69 -5.09 -5.20
C PHE A 293 5.88 -5.17 -3.69
N MET A 294 4.80 -5.36 -2.95
CA MET A 294 4.89 -5.72 -1.55
C MET A 294 4.99 -7.25 -1.47
N LEU A 295 6.06 -7.76 -0.88
CA LEU A 295 6.37 -9.19 -0.89
C LEU A 295 5.92 -9.93 0.39
N GLY A 296 5.34 -9.21 1.37
CA GLY A 296 5.02 -9.78 2.67
C GLY A 296 6.19 -9.68 3.66
N THR A 297 6.22 -10.57 4.64
CA THR A 297 7.26 -10.59 5.69
C THR A 297 8.63 -10.96 5.10
N PRO A 298 9.74 -10.37 5.59
CA PRO A 298 11.07 -10.71 5.09
C PRO A 298 11.38 -12.19 5.27
N GLY A 299 11.88 -12.84 4.22
CA GLY A 299 12.25 -14.25 4.19
C GLY A 299 11.50 -15.08 3.15
N GLU A 300 10.21 -14.85 2.96
CA GLU A 300 9.39 -15.69 2.08
C GLU A 300 9.78 -15.56 0.60
N LEU A 301 9.98 -14.33 0.13
CA LEU A 301 10.31 -14.04 -1.27
C LEU A 301 11.72 -13.43 -1.46
N ASP A 302 12.62 -13.52 -0.48
CA ASP A 302 14.00 -13.05 -0.60
C ASP A 302 14.73 -13.57 -1.86
N PRO A 303 14.54 -14.84 -2.31
CA PRO A 303 15.15 -15.31 -3.55
C PRO A 303 14.65 -14.62 -4.83
N VAL A 304 13.43 -14.08 -4.82
CA VAL A 304 12.88 -13.28 -5.93
C VAL A 304 13.50 -11.88 -5.91
N LEU A 305 13.54 -11.27 -4.72
CA LEU A 305 14.18 -9.98 -4.49
C LEU A 305 15.63 -10.00 -4.99
N ALA A 306 16.43 -11.01 -4.61
CA ALA A 306 17.83 -11.12 -5.00
C ALA A 306 18.07 -11.17 -6.53
N ARG A 307 17.05 -11.58 -7.30
CA ARG A 307 17.12 -11.61 -8.78
C ARG A 307 16.78 -10.28 -9.44
N LEU A 308 15.92 -9.48 -8.82
CA LEU A 308 15.29 -8.34 -9.47
C LEU A 308 15.60 -6.99 -8.80
N ALA A 309 16.15 -6.97 -7.58
CA ALA A 309 16.45 -5.72 -6.89
C ALA A 309 17.41 -4.85 -7.68
N GLY A 310 17.00 -3.61 -7.95
CA GLY A 310 17.82 -2.63 -8.68
C GLY A 310 17.89 -2.80 -10.20
N THR A 311 17.10 -3.74 -10.80
CA THR A 311 17.08 -3.95 -12.27
C THR A 311 15.98 -3.17 -12.98
#